data_788e38de080774a444dbbb748a5eeae9
#
_entry.id   788e38de080774a444dbbb748a5eeae9
#
_cell.length_a   1.000
_cell.length_b   1.000
_cell.length_c   1.000
_cell.angle_alpha   90.00
_cell.angle_beta   90.00
_cell.angle_gamma   90.00
#
_symmetry.space_group_name_H-M   'P 1'
#
loop_
_entity.id
_entity.type
_entity.pdbx_description
1 polymer ?
#
loop_
_entity_poly.entity_id
_entity_poly.type
_entity_poly.pdbx_seq_one_letter_code
_entity_poly.pdbx_strand_id
1 'polypeptide(L)'
;MDYAKESLRLHGDWKGKIEVVTRVPVENKDDLSLAYTPGVAQPCLEIQKDINKSYELTRRWNMCLVVTDGSAVLGLGDIGPEAGMPVMEGKCVLFKAFGDVDAFPLCIKSHDVDEIVNTIYMISDPSVVLTLRISPLRDALRSRKKLKEKCDIPIFHDDQHGTAVITLAGLTKRSEGCRKEERGCSYRYERCRCSCYLYLQTSSESRLQGCYTLR
;
A
#
# COMPACT_ATOMS: atom_id res chain seq x y z
N MET A 1 29.84 -7.42 4.63
CA MET A 1 29.44 -6.06 4.21
C MET A 1 28.60 -5.47 5.32
N ASP A 2 28.89 -4.27 5.75
CA ASP A 2 28.02 -3.53 6.71
C ASP A 2 26.88 -2.84 5.93
N TYR A 3 25.75 -3.53 5.87
CA TYR A 3 24.58 -3.06 5.11
C TYR A 3 24.03 -1.73 5.62
N ALA A 4 24.14 -1.42 6.92
CA ALA A 4 23.62 -0.16 7.47
C ALA A 4 24.44 1.03 6.98
N LYS A 5 25.75 0.96 7.09
CA LYS A 5 26.68 1.98 6.61
C LYS A 5 26.61 2.19 5.11
N GLU A 6 26.58 1.10 4.35
CA GLU A 6 26.51 1.17 2.89
C GLU A 6 25.17 1.70 2.40
N SER A 7 24.07 1.28 3.03
CA SER A 7 22.73 1.82 2.73
C SER A 7 22.66 3.33 2.95
N LEU A 8 23.22 3.84 4.05
CA LEU A 8 23.24 5.28 4.32
C LEU A 8 24.02 6.04 3.24
N ARG A 9 25.18 5.54 2.84
CA ARG A 9 25.97 6.12 1.76
C ARG A 9 25.18 6.15 0.44
N LEU A 10 24.60 5.02 0.03
CA LEU A 10 23.82 4.89 -1.20
C LEU A 10 22.58 5.80 -1.22
N HIS A 11 21.86 5.94 -0.09
CA HIS A 11 20.73 6.86 -0.03
C HIS A 11 21.16 8.32 -0.25
N GLY A 12 22.36 8.68 0.23
CA GLY A 12 22.95 10.00 -0.05
C GLY A 12 23.28 10.20 -1.54
N ASP A 13 23.83 9.15 -2.18
CA ASP A 13 24.18 9.19 -3.62
C ASP A 13 22.92 9.22 -4.51
N TRP A 14 21.91 8.40 -4.21
CA TRP A 14 20.66 8.33 -4.98
C TRP A 14 19.78 9.56 -4.85
N LYS A 15 19.82 10.26 -3.72
CA LYS A 15 18.94 11.40 -3.41
C LYS A 15 17.44 11.06 -3.50
N GLY A 16 17.09 9.84 -3.18
CA GLY A 16 15.77 9.24 -3.33
C GLY A 16 15.81 7.99 -4.22
N LYS A 17 14.80 7.14 -4.12
CA LYS A 17 14.74 5.85 -4.83
C LYS A 17 13.77 5.84 -6.00
N ILE A 18 13.00 6.89 -6.16
CA ILE A 18 11.99 7.06 -7.21
C ILE A 18 12.18 8.40 -7.90
N GLU A 19 11.81 8.43 -9.16
CA GLU A 19 11.77 9.65 -9.96
C GLU A 19 10.49 9.67 -10.80
N VAL A 20 10.12 10.85 -11.30
CA VAL A 20 9.01 11.03 -12.23
C VAL A 20 9.60 11.28 -13.61
N VAL A 21 9.25 10.41 -14.57
CA VAL A 21 9.67 10.53 -15.96
C VAL A 21 8.46 10.75 -16.87
N THR A 22 8.64 11.56 -17.91
CA THR A 22 7.61 11.77 -18.92
C THR A 22 7.47 10.54 -19.81
N ARG A 23 6.24 10.23 -20.24
CA ARG A 23 5.95 9.14 -21.20
C ARG A 23 5.75 9.66 -22.63
N VAL A 24 5.67 10.95 -22.79
CA VAL A 24 5.46 11.61 -24.07
C VAL A 24 6.67 12.46 -24.44
N PRO A 25 7.02 12.57 -25.72
CA PRO A 25 8.06 13.50 -26.16
C PRO A 25 7.57 14.94 -26.01
N VAL A 26 8.48 15.86 -25.76
CA VAL A 26 8.26 17.31 -25.81
C VAL A 26 9.48 17.91 -26.50
N GLU A 27 9.62 17.62 -27.79
CA GLU A 27 10.79 18.04 -28.60
C GLU A 27 10.51 19.23 -29.45
N ASN A 28 9.22 19.49 -29.74
CA ASN A 28 8.79 20.57 -30.62
C ASN A 28 7.46 21.20 -30.15
N LYS A 29 7.03 22.26 -30.85
CA LYS A 29 5.80 22.98 -30.50
C LYS A 29 4.53 22.12 -30.65
N ASP A 30 4.53 21.24 -31.63
CA ASP A 30 3.35 20.38 -31.87
C ASP A 30 3.20 19.32 -30.75
N ASP A 31 4.30 18.71 -30.32
CA ASP A 31 4.30 17.81 -29.16
C ASP A 31 3.76 18.52 -27.92
N LEU A 32 4.24 19.73 -27.64
CA LEU A 32 3.77 20.51 -26.50
C LEU A 32 2.28 20.85 -26.63
N SER A 33 1.81 21.19 -27.84
CA SER A 33 0.41 21.52 -28.11
C SER A 33 -0.51 20.31 -27.95
N LEU A 34 -0.03 19.11 -28.24
CA LEU A 34 -0.75 17.86 -28.01
C LEU A 34 -0.72 17.43 -26.55
N ALA A 35 0.44 17.53 -25.89
CA ALA A 35 0.61 17.10 -24.51
C ALA A 35 -0.04 18.05 -23.48
N TYR A 36 -0.14 19.35 -23.83
CA TYR A 36 -0.66 20.39 -22.96
C TYR A 36 -1.70 21.25 -23.68
N THR A 37 -1.48 22.55 -23.79
CA THR A 37 -2.45 23.51 -24.38
C THR A 37 -2.17 23.73 -25.86
N PRO A 38 -3.19 23.61 -26.76
CA PRO A 38 -4.63 23.48 -26.52
C PRO A 38 -5.16 22.02 -26.46
N GLY A 39 -4.40 21.02 -26.89
CA GLY A 39 -4.86 19.64 -27.12
C GLY A 39 -5.45 18.95 -25.90
N VAL A 40 -4.90 19.22 -24.70
CA VAL A 40 -5.33 18.62 -23.43
C VAL A 40 -6.79 18.93 -23.08
N ALA A 41 -7.39 19.96 -23.65
CA ALA A 41 -8.80 20.28 -23.40
C ALA A 41 -9.75 19.14 -23.82
N GLN A 42 -9.43 18.44 -24.90
CA GLN A 42 -10.30 17.39 -25.42
C GLN A 42 -10.39 16.17 -24.48
N PRO A 43 -9.28 15.58 -24.00
CA PRO A 43 -9.35 14.54 -22.95
C PRO A 43 -10.09 15.00 -21.70
N CYS A 44 -9.92 16.23 -21.24
CA CYS A 44 -10.64 16.75 -20.08
C CYS A 44 -12.16 16.75 -20.29
N LEU A 45 -12.64 17.20 -21.45
CA LEU A 45 -14.06 17.19 -21.80
C LEU A 45 -14.63 15.77 -21.91
N GLU A 46 -13.85 14.84 -22.41
CA GLU A 46 -14.28 13.44 -22.48
C GLU A 46 -14.40 12.81 -21.08
N ILE A 47 -13.46 13.08 -20.17
CA ILE A 47 -13.51 12.60 -18.78
C ILE A 47 -14.67 13.27 -18.02
N GLN A 48 -14.95 14.56 -18.30
CA GLN A 48 -16.07 15.27 -17.70
C GLN A 48 -17.42 14.62 -18.07
N LYS A 49 -17.57 14.10 -19.28
CA LYS A 49 -18.78 13.39 -19.73
C LYS A 49 -18.88 11.97 -19.12
N ASP A 50 -17.76 11.29 -19.00
CA ASP A 50 -17.68 9.95 -18.45
C ASP A 50 -16.39 9.79 -17.63
N ILE A 51 -16.55 9.76 -16.31
CA ILE A 51 -15.43 9.66 -15.37
C ILE A 51 -14.57 8.39 -15.56
N ASN A 52 -15.16 7.30 -16.09
CA ASN A 52 -14.43 6.06 -16.33
C ASN A 52 -13.33 6.24 -17.39
N LYS A 53 -13.49 7.16 -18.32
CA LYS A 53 -12.45 7.51 -19.30
C LYS A 53 -11.16 8.04 -18.65
N SER A 54 -11.21 8.45 -17.38
CA SER A 54 -10.01 8.81 -16.64
C SER A 54 -9.02 7.64 -16.49
N TYR A 55 -9.52 6.39 -16.46
CA TYR A 55 -8.67 5.20 -16.46
C TYR A 55 -8.01 4.91 -17.82
N GLU A 56 -8.60 5.39 -18.90
CA GLU A 56 -8.05 5.23 -20.25
C GLU A 56 -7.12 6.38 -20.65
N LEU A 57 -7.51 7.61 -20.31
CA LEU A 57 -6.89 8.84 -20.78
C LEU A 57 -5.86 9.43 -19.82
N THR A 58 -5.72 8.89 -18.62
CA THR A 58 -4.73 9.35 -17.63
C THR A 58 -3.97 8.18 -17.02
N ARG A 59 -2.93 8.46 -16.24
CA ARG A 59 -2.17 7.44 -15.50
C ARG A 59 -2.95 6.84 -14.32
N ARG A 60 -4.17 7.30 -14.06
CA ARG A 60 -5.02 6.81 -12.98
C ARG A 60 -5.15 5.27 -12.94
N TRP A 61 -5.19 4.60 -14.08
CA TRP A 61 -5.31 3.16 -14.19
C TRP A 61 -4.19 2.35 -13.50
N ASN A 62 -3.01 2.95 -13.29
CA ASN A 62 -1.84 2.26 -12.73
C ASN A 62 -1.24 2.97 -11.51
N MET A 63 -1.96 3.89 -10.90
CA MET A 63 -1.46 4.71 -9.80
C MET A 63 -1.81 4.12 -8.44
N CYS A 64 -0.83 4.00 -7.53
CA CYS A 64 -1.02 3.55 -6.15
C CYS A 64 -0.45 4.58 -5.17
N LEU A 65 -1.21 4.94 -4.15
CA LEU A 65 -0.71 5.75 -3.04
C LEU A 65 -0.20 4.85 -1.91
N VAL A 66 1.01 5.10 -1.43
CA VAL A 66 1.62 4.45 -0.27
C VAL A 66 1.65 5.46 0.87
N VAL A 67 0.69 5.34 1.80
CA VAL A 67 0.46 6.37 2.82
C VAL A 67 0.96 5.91 4.18
N THR A 68 1.62 6.81 4.91
CA THR A 68 2.06 6.63 6.30
C THR A 68 1.94 7.92 7.10
N ASP A 69 1.82 7.80 8.41
CA ASP A 69 2.00 8.87 9.39
C ASP A 69 3.36 8.77 10.12
N GLY A 70 4.16 7.74 9.80
CA GLY A 70 5.45 7.48 10.43
C GLY A 70 5.37 6.84 11.82
N SER A 71 4.17 6.56 12.35
CA SER A 71 3.97 6.03 13.71
C SER A 71 4.36 4.56 13.87
N ALA A 72 4.51 3.80 12.77
CA ALA A 72 4.85 2.38 12.80
C ALA A 72 5.84 1.99 11.73
N VAL A 73 7.07 2.34 11.92
CA VAL A 73 8.16 1.85 11.07
C VAL A 73 8.78 0.60 11.67
N LEU A 74 8.84 -0.47 10.86
CA LEU A 74 9.27 -1.79 11.32
C LEU A 74 10.66 -1.75 11.98
N GLY A 75 10.71 -2.12 13.26
CA GLY A 75 11.94 -2.15 14.06
C GLY A 75 12.33 -0.81 14.69
N LEU A 76 11.73 0.32 14.27
CA LEU A 76 12.06 1.66 14.76
C LEU A 76 10.94 2.32 15.58
N GLY A 77 9.69 1.86 15.40
CA GLY A 77 8.53 2.43 16.08
C GLY A 77 8.03 3.72 15.44
N ASP A 78 7.67 4.69 16.28
CA ASP A 78 7.26 6.03 15.85
C ASP A 78 8.50 6.91 15.63
N ILE A 79 8.76 7.24 14.39
CA ILE A 79 9.90 8.09 13.96
C ILE A 79 9.45 9.33 13.19
N GLY A 80 8.14 9.52 13.07
CA GLY A 80 7.54 10.63 12.32
C GLY A 80 7.50 10.44 10.80
N PRO A 81 6.71 11.28 10.13
CA PRO A 81 6.43 11.14 8.71
C PRO A 81 7.67 11.32 7.81
N GLU A 82 8.51 12.29 8.08
CA GLU A 82 9.70 12.58 7.28
C GLU A 82 10.72 11.44 7.34
N ALA A 83 10.97 10.90 8.53
CA ALA A 83 11.90 9.79 8.72
C ALA A 83 11.33 8.45 8.19
N GLY A 84 10.00 8.36 8.00
CA GLY A 84 9.32 7.24 7.36
C GLY A 84 9.49 7.19 5.84
N MET A 85 9.82 8.31 5.18
CA MET A 85 9.89 8.44 3.72
C MET A 85 10.79 7.38 3.05
N PRO A 86 12.02 7.11 3.50
CA PRO A 86 12.87 6.10 2.87
C PRO A 86 12.25 4.70 2.81
N VAL A 87 11.44 4.33 3.80
CA VAL A 87 10.74 3.05 3.81
C VAL A 87 9.59 3.05 2.81
N MET A 88 8.86 4.16 2.70
CA MET A 88 7.75 4.30 1.74
C MET A 88 8.26 4.30 0.29
N GLU A 89 9.35 5.01 0.00
CA GLU A 89 10.03 4.91 -1.30
C GLU A 89 10.47 3.48 -1.60
N GLY A 90 11.01 2.76 -0.62
CA GLY A 90 11.35 1.34 -0.77
C GLY A 90 10.15 0.48 -1.19
N LYS A 91 8.97 0.73 -0.62
CA LYS A 91 7.73 0.07 -1.06
C LYS A 91 7.35 0.43 -2.50
N CYS A 92 7.48 1.70 -2.87
CA CYS A 92 7.23 2.14 -4.25
C CYS A 92 8.15 1.43 -5.25
N VAL A 93 9.43 1.25 -4.90
CA VAL A 93 10.39 0.46 -5.70
C VAL A 93 9.91 -0.98 -5.88
N LEU A 94 9.42 -1.64 -4.82
CA LEU A 94 8.89 -3.01 -4.91
C LEU A 94 7.63 -3.09 -5.78
N PHE A 95 6.70 -2.14 -5.65
CA PHE A 95 5.52 -2.04 -6.51
C PHE A 95 5.92 -1.92 -7.98
N LYS A 96 6.91 -1.09 -8.29
CA LYS A 96 7.40 -0.92 -9.66
C LYS A 96 8.12 -2.15 -10.17
N ALA A 97 9.05 -2.70 -9.39
CA ALA A 97 9.90 -3.81 -9.80
C ALA A 97 9.13 -5.13 -10.02
N PHE A 98 8.12 -5.42 -9.19
CA PHE A 98 7.41 -6.69 -9.22
C PHE A 98 6.01 -6.61 -9.85
N GLY A 99 5.41 -5.44 -9.91
CA GLY A 99 4.05 -5.27 -10.41
C GLY A 99 3.91 -4.25 -11.54
N ASP A 100 4.99 -3.57 -11.91
CA ASP A 100 4.98 -2.41 -12.83
C ASP A 100 3.95 -1.33 -12.44
N VAL A 101 3.64 -1.22 -11.15
CA VAL A 101 2.70 -0.23 -10.61
C VAL A 101 3.45 1.07 -10.28
N ASP A 102 2.89 2.20 -10.68
CA ASP A 102 3.42 3.53 -10.35
C ASP A 102 2.94 3.93 -8.96
N ALA A 103 3.76 3.68 -7.97
CA ALA A 103 3.43 3.97 -6.58
C ALA A 103 4.09 5.28 -6.12
N PHE A 104 3.33 6.08 -5.35
CA PHE A 104 3.78 7.37 -4.82
C PHE A 104 3.74 7.35 -3.30
N PRO A 105 4.84 7.71 -2.60
CA PRO A 105 4.85 7.82 -1.17
C PRO A 105 4.16 9.10 -0.71
N LEU A 106 3.34 9.00 0.33
CA LEU A 106 2.68 10.13 0.96
C LEU A 106 2.80 10.02 2.46
N CYS A 107 3.45 11.02 3.08
CA CYS A 107 3.61 11.09 4.52
C CYS A 107 2.69 12.16 5.10
N ILE A 108 1.79 11.78 6.02
CA ILE A 108 0.80 12.67 6.64
C ILE A 108 1.28 13.04 8.04
N LYS A 109 1.36 14.32 8.34
CA LYS A 109 1.75 14.83 9.65
C LYS A 109 0.53 14.96 10.56
N SER A 110 -0.05 13.82 10.93
CA SER A 110 -1.10 13.71 11.94
C SER A 110 -1.12 12.30 12.51
N HIS A 111 -1.50 12.19 13.79
CA HIS A 111 -1.78 10.91 14.46
C HIS A 111 -3.30 10.73 14.69
N ASP A 112 -4.10 11.73 14.35
CA ASP A 112 -5.55 11.61 14.46
C ASP A 112 -6.14 10.79 13.31
N VAL A 113 -6.88 9.75 13.66
CA VAL A 113 -7.46 8.81 12.68
C VAL A 113 -8.42 9.50 11.73
N ASP A 114 -9.20 10.47 12.21
CA ASP A 114 -10.22 11.12 11.40
C ASP A 114 -9.59 12.16 10.45
N GLU A 115 -8.55 12.85 10.89
CA GLU A 115 -7.77 13.73 10.03
C GLU A 115 -7.08 12.94 8.92
N ILE A 116 -6.43 11.82 9.26
CA ILE A 116 -5.78 10.93 8.28
C ILE A 116 -6.81 10.41 7.27
N VAL A 117 -7.93 9.88 7.75
CA VAL A 117 -9.00 9.35 6.89
C VAL A 117 -9.58 10.43 5.96
N ASN A 118 -9.82 11.63 6.46
CA ASN A 118 -10.34 12.72 5.65
C ASN A 118 -9.32 13.21 4.62
N THR A 119 -8.04 13.32 5.00
CA THR A 119 -6.96 13.69 4.09
C THR A 119 -6.85 12.67 2.95
N ILE A 120 -6.83 11.39 3.29
CA ILE A 120 -6.75 10.31 2.31
C ILE A 120 -7.98 10.32 1.38
N TYR A 121 -9.18 10.50 1.93
CA TYR A 121 -10.40 10.58 1.13
C TYR A 121 -10.33 11.70 0.09
N MET A 122 -9.91 12.90 0.50
CA MET A 122 -9.82 14.06 -0.41
C MET A 122 -8.80 13.88 -1.57
N ILE A 123 -7.78 13.04 -1.38
CA ILE A 123 -6.73 12.79 -2.39
C ILE A 123 -6.85 11.43 -3.06
N SER A 124 -7.85 10.63 -2.73
CA SER A 124 -7.96 9.24 -3.22
C SER A 124 -8.48 9.14 -4.65
N ASP A 125 -9.27 10.09 -5.12
CA ASP A 125 -9.92 10.04 -6.43
C ASP A 125 -8.98 9.79 -7.62
N PRO A 126 -7.75 10.34 -7.67
CA PRO A 126 -6.84 10.08 -8.79
C PRO A 126 -6.11 8.72 -8.69
N SER A 127 -6.36 7.92 -7.65
CA SER A 127 -5.63 6.67 -7.38
C SER A 127 -6.49 5.44 -7.62
N VAL A 128 -5.85 4.33 -8.02
CA VAL A 128 -6.55 3.03 -8.18
C VAL A 128 -6.52 2.21 -6.90
N VAL A 129 -5.42 2.32 -6.12
CA VAL A 129 -5.20 1.53 -4.90
C VAL A 129 -4.55 2.39 -3.84
N LEU A 130 -4.92 2.16 -2.59
CA LEU A 130 -4.30 2.77 -1.43
C LEU A 130 -3.65 1.71 -0.55
N THR A 131 -2.36 1.86 -0.27
CA THR A 131 -1.64 1.04 0.69
C THR A 131 -1.35 1.85 1.95
N LEU A 132 -1.90 1.40 3.07
CA LEU A 132 -1.74 2.05 4.37
C LEU A 132 -0.60 1.45 5.18
N ARG A 133 0.13 2.32 5.88
CA ARG A 133 1.08 1.95 6.92
C ARG A 133 0.97 2.91 8.11
N ILE A 134 -0.07 2.69 8.88
CA ILE A 134 -0.46 3.48 10.04
C ILE A 134 -0.54 2.52 11.24
N SER A 135 -0.07 2.91 12.40
CA SER A 135 -0.14 2.19 13.67
C SER A 135 -0.58 3.17 14.79
N PRO A 136 -1.15 2.73 15.89
CA PRO A 136 -1.25 1.38 16.46
C PRO A 136 -2.35 0.51 15.84
N LEU A 137 -2.34 -0.79 16.20
CA LEU A 137 -3.26 -1.81 15.68
C LEU A 137 -4.73 -1.37 15.61
N ARG A 138 -5.23 -0.75 16.67
CA ARG A 138 -6.64 -0.29 16.73
C ARG A 138 -6.92 0.80 15.71
N ASP A 139 -5.98 1.74 15.55
CA ASP A 139 -6.13 2.88 14.65
C ASP A 139 -5.98 2.46 13.20
N ALA A 140 -5.10 1.52 12.90
CA ALA A 140 -4.97 0.90 11.59
C ALA A 140 -6.26 0.19 11.14
N LEU A 141 -6.88 -0.60 12.04
CA LEU A 141 -8.17 -1.27 11.76
C LEU A 141 -9.30 -0.26 11.57
N ARG A 142 -9.34 0.77 12.43
CA ARG A 142 -10.36 1.83 12.42
C ARG A 142 -10.23 2.70 11.17
N SER A 143 -9.02 3.13 10.83
CA SER A 143 -8.74 3.90 9.60
C SER A 143 -9.14 3.13 8.36
N ARG A 144 -8.73 1.86 8.25
CA ARG A 144 -9.09 1.00 7.13
C ARG A 144 -10.61 0.83 6.99
N LYS A 145 -11.33 0.60 8.09
CA LYS A 145 -12.78 0.47 8.05
C LYS A 145 -13.45 1.74 7.55
N LYS A 146 -13.09 2.89 8.13
CA LYS A 146 -13.62 4.20 7.72
C LYS A 146 -13.30 4.54 6.27
N LEU A 147 -12.09 4.23 5.79
CA LEU A 147 -11.70 4.46 4.40
C LEU A 147 -12.48 3.57 3.44
N LYS A 148 -12.71 2.30 3.78
CA LYS A 148 -13.54 1.40 2.96
C LYS A 148 -15.01 1.85 2.86
N GLU A 149 -15.50 2.57 3.86
CA GLU A 149 -16.85 3.13 3.87
C GLU A 149 -16.94 4.44 3.07
N LYS A 150 -15.82 5.17 2.93
CA LYS A 150 -15.77 6.49 2.29
C LYS A 150 -15.22 6.49 0.87
N CYS A 151 -14.29 5.60 0.55
CA CYS A 151 -13.56 5.60 -0.72
C CYS A 151 -14.03 4.46 -1.61
N ASP A 152 -14.20 4.75 -2.89
CA ASP A 152 -14.59 3.78 -3.92
C ASP A 152 -13.38 3.03 -4.52
N ILE A 153 -12.20 3.15 -3.89
CA ILE A 153 -10.97 2.48 -4.32
C ILE A 153 -10.59 1.36 -3.36
N PRO A 154 -9.86 0.32 -3.81
CA PRO A 154 -9.33 -0.73 -2.95
C PRO A 154 -8.38 -0.18 -1.88
N ILE A 155 -8.66 -0.51 -0.61
CA ILE A 155 -7.85 -0.12 0.54
C ILE A 155 -7.10 -1.35 1.05
N PHE A 156 -5.78 -1.34 0.93
CA PHE A 156 -4.90 -2.41 1.36
C PHE A 156 -4.08 -1.98 2.58
N HIS A 157 -3.88 -2.88 3.53
CA HIS A 157 -2.99 -2.68 4.66
C HIS A 157 -1.99 -3.84 4.70
N ASP A 158 -0.73 -3.54 4.43
CA ASP A 158 0.32 -4.55 4.23
C ASP A 158 0.52 -5.44 5.46
N ASP A 159 0.64 -4.84 6.65
CA ASP A 159 0.83 -5.59 7.90
C ASP A 159 -0.35 -6.51 8.25
N GLN A 160 -1.54 -6.27 7.68
CA GLN A 160 -2.71 -7.13 7.85
C GLN A 160 -2.80 -8.17 6.73
N HIS A 161 -2.92 -7.73 5.48
CA HIS A 161 -3.23 -8.59 4.34
C HIS A 161 -2.00 -9.36 3.86
N GLY A 162 -0.87 -8.68 3.62
CA GLY A 162 0.35 -9.31 3.12
C GLY A 162 0.87 -10.37 4.09
N THR A 163 1.00 -10.02 5.37
CA THR A 163 1.44 -10.96 6.40
C THR A 163 0.45 -12.12 6.59
N ALA A 164 -0.87 -11.87 6.50
CA ALA A 164 -1.87 -12.94 6.61
C ALA A 164 -1.77 -13.94 5.44
N VAL A 165 -1.60 -13.45 4.21
CA VAL A 165 -1.42 -14.30 3.02
C VAL A 165 -0.18 -15.20 3.15
N ILE A 166 0.97 -14.63 3.52
CA ILE A 166 2.21 -15.40 3.68
C ILE A 166 2.10 -16.41 4.82
N THR A 167 1.49 -16.02 5.94
CA THR A 167 1.28 -16.92 7.08
C THR A 167 0.37 -18.08 6.69
N LEU A 168 -0.74 -17.81 6.01
CA LEU A 168 -1.66 -18.84 5.54
C LEU A 168 -0.97 -19.80 4.56
N ALA A 169 -0.25 -19.27 3.56
CA ALA A 169 0.49 -20.08 2.60
C ALA A 169 1.51 -21.00 3.29
N GLY A 170 2.27 -20.47 4.26
CA GLY A 170 3.23 -21.26 5.04
C GLY A 170 2.57 -22.36 5.88
N LEU A 171 1.42 -22.11 6.48
CA LEU A 171 0.67 -23.08 7.26
C LEU A 171 0.07 -24.18 6.38
N THR A 172 -0.53 -23.81 5.24
CA THR A 172 -1.06 -24.77 4.26
C THR A 172 0.05 -25.69 3.77
N LYS A 173 1.20 -25.12 3.38
CA LYS A 173 2.34 -25.92 2.92
C LYS A 173 2.88 -26.87 3.99
N ARG A 174 2.91 -26.43 5.24
CA ARG A 174 3.34 -27.27 6.36
C ARG A 174 2.36 -28.40 6.64
N SER A 175 1.04 -28.16 6.57
CA SER A 175 0.03 -29.21 6.77
C SER A 175 0.10 -30.26 5.68
N GLU A 176 0.30 -29.90 4.42
CA GLU A 176 0.56 -30.81 3.31
C GLU A 176 1.81 -31.68 3.56
N GLY A 177 2.92 -31.06 3.95
CA GLY A 177 4.18 -31.76 4.24
C GLY A 177 4.10 -32.72 5.41
N CYS A 178 3.25 -32.45 6.42
CA CYS A 178 3.05 -33.33 7.57
C CYS A 178 1.99 -34.43 7.35
N ARG A 179 1.37 -34.50 6.17
CA ARG A 179 0.26 -35.43 5.87
C ARG A 179 -0.86 -35.42 6.91
N LYS A 180 -1.05 -34.30 7.59
CA LYS A 180 -2.13 -34.09 8.56
C LYS A 180 -3.24 -33.27 7.91
N GLU A 181 -4.49 -33.68 8.14
CA GLU A 181 -5.62 -32.86 7.78
C GLU A 181 -5.55 -31.51 8.52
N GLU A 182 -5.85 -30.42 7.82
CA GLU A 182 -5.80 -29.05 8.36
C GLU A 182 -6.61 -28.89 9.66
N ARG A 183 -7.68 -29.64 9.82
CA ARG A 183 -8.55 -29.67 11.01
C ARG A 183 -7.90 -30.24 12.26
N GLY A 184 -6.82 -31.00 12.13
CA GLY A 184 -6.09 -31.60 13.25
C GLY A 184 -4.85 -30.82 13.70
N CYS A 185 -4.53 -29.71 13.06
CA CYS A 185 -3.35 -28.91 13.37
C CYS A 185 -3.68 -27.86 14.46
N SER A 186 -2.90 -27.85 15.52
CA SER A 186 -2.93 -26.80 16.55
C SER A 186 -1.78 -25.82 16.32
N TYR A 187 -2.10 -24.53 16.25
CA TYR A 187 -1.13 -23.45 16.06
C TYR A 187 -1.17 -22.53 17.26
N ARG A 188 0.01 -22.17 17.78
CA ARG A 188 0.14 -21.22 18.88
C ARG A 188 0.73 -19.90 18.34
N TYR A 189 0.05 -18.80 18.60
CA TYR A 189 0.54 -17.45 18.31
C TYR A 189 0.98 -16.78 19.61
N GLU A 190 2.26 -16.43 19.72
CA GLU A 190 2.83 -15.82 20.93
C GLU A 190 2.52 -14.32 21.05
N ARG A 191 2.11 -13.68 19.95
CA ARG A 191 1.71 -12.25 19.93
C ARG A 191 0.56 -12.03 18.95
N CYS A 192 -0.50 -11.38 19.43
CA CYS A 192 -1.61 -10.92 18.59
C CYS A 192 -1.20 -9.65 17.84
N ARG A 193 -0.84 -9.78 16.55
CA ARG A 193 -0.64 -8.66 15.63
C ARG A 193 -1.86 -8.53 14.72
N CYS A 194 -1.98 -7.38 14.02
CA CYS A 194 -3.01 -7.13 13.01
C CYS A 194 -3.21 -8.29 12.01
N SER A 195 -2.11 -8.88 11.58
CA SER A 195 -2.07 -10.01 10.64
C SER A 195 -2.69 -11.28 11.21
N CYS A 196 -2.50 -11.56 12.51
CA CYS A 196 -3.11 -12.70 13.17
C CYS A 196 -4.64 -12.57 13.23
N TYR A 197 -5.16 -11.37 13.46
CA TYR A 197 -6.59 -11.13 13.46
C TYR A 197 -7.23 -11.39 12.09
N LEU A 198 -6.62 -10.90 11.02
CA LEU A 198 -7.11 -11.12 9.66
C LEU A 198 -7.00 -12.60 9.25
N TYR A 199 -5.91 -13.28 9.67
CA TYR A 199 -5.75 -14.71 9.46
C TYR A 199 -6.88 -15.51 10.12
N LEU A 200 -7.25 -15.19 11.36
CA LEU A 200 -8.35 -15.83 12.07
C LEU A 200 -9.69 -15.58 11.36
N GLN A 201 -9.94 -14.39 10.83
CA GLN A 201 -11.12 -14.09 10.00
C GLN A 201 -11.15 -14.93 8.71
N THR A 202 -10.06 -14.92 7.94
CA THR A 202 -9.98 -15.67 6.68
C THR A 202 -10.03 -17.18 6.88
N SER A 203 -9.49 -17.69 7.98
CA SER A 203 -9.54 -19.11 8.31
C SER A 203 -10.91 -19.57 8.82
N SER A 204 -11.74 -18.68 9.38
CA SER A 204 -13.13 -18.98 9.71
C SER A 204 -14.04 -19.07 8.49
N GLU A 205 -13.72 -18.31 7.44
CA GLU A 205 -14.40 -18.35 6.12
C GLU A 205 -13.89 -19.49 5.24
N SER A 206 -12.63 -19.83 5.32
CA SER A 206 -12.03 -21.02 4.73
C SER A 206 -12.12 -22.18 5.73
N ARG A 207 -12.44 -23.40 5.36
CA ARG A 207 -12.66 -24.60 6.19
C ARG A 207 -11.56 -24.95 7.23
N LEU A 208 -10.68 -24.04 7.58
CA LEU A 208 -9.63 -24.12 8.62
C LEU A 208 -10.21 -23.84 10.02
N GLN A 209 -11.32 -24.47 10.38
CA GLN A 209 -11.89 -24.42 11.73
C GLN A 209 -11.14 -25.37 12.65
N GLY A 210 -9.97 -24.98 13.12
CA GLY A 210 -9.20 -25.71 14.12
C GLY A 210 -8.89 -24.86 15.34
N CYS A 211 -8.79 -25.46 16.52
CA CYS A 211 -8.57 -24.79 17.80
C CYS A 211 -7.41 -23.78 17.77
N TYR A 212 -7.72 -22.50 17.85
CA TYR A 212 -6.76 -21.43 18.04
C TYR A 212 -6.74 -21.03 19.52
N THR A 213 -5.62 -21.20 20.18
CA THR A 213 -5.43 -20.67 21.55
C THR A 213 -4.63 -19.38 21.43
N LEU A 214 -5.30 -18.26 21.66
CA LEU A 214 -4.66 -16.96 21.86
C LEU A 214 -4.18 -16.91 23.32
N ARG A 215 -2.91 -16.69 23.55
CA ARG A 215 -2.33 -16.27 24.84
C ARG A 215 -1.69 -14.90 24.68
#